data_df129dfeeeff0a8f7015b4dec0cc83a7
#
_entry.id   df129dfeeeff0a8f7015b4dec0cc83a7
#
_cell.length_a   1.000
_cell.length_b   1.000
_cell.length_c   1.000
_cell.angle_alpha   90.00
_cell.angle_beta   90.00
_cell.angle_gamma   90.00
#
_symmetry.space_group_name_H-M   'P 1'
#
loop_
_entity.id
_entity.type
_entity.pdbx_description
1 polymer ?
#
loop_
_entity_poly.entity_id
_entity_poly.type
_entity_poly.pdbx_seq_one_letter_code
_entity_poly.pdbx_strand_id
1 'polypeptide(L)'
;MMIEKVFKHQKAASGKNGKFGCISYSSVNIGDEIQSVAAMRFLPQIDYYIPRERVDEFQSKNGEKVKLFMNAWWMWEQKHFPPSKDIDPLFVSFHLREAMRNDDFMRKDVVQYFKTHEPIGCRDTGTVEFLKRYGIDAYFTGCLTSTLLPNKKIKEEKAGKYILCVDVPKYMEEKIRERSDRPVYTLSRNLFPAFTSLERFEVAKIMLYAYHNAGCVVTPRLHVGLPSVAFNTPVCMLTTDILTDKILKHFQ
;
A
#
# COMPACT_ATOMS: atom_id res chain seq x y z
N MET A 1 5.37 14.28 -10.32
CA MET A 1 6.32 14.59 -11.42
C MET A 1 7.18 13.39 -11.85
N MET A 2 7.86 12.64 -10.95
CA MET A 2 8.65 11.47 -11.34
C MET A 2 7.77 10.23 -11.63
N ILE A 3 6.78 9.97 -10.82
CA ILE A 3 5.77 8.92 -11.00
C ILE A 3 5.01 9.11 -12.31
N GLU A 4 4.60 10.34 -12.65
CA GLU A 4 3.91 10.64 -13.90
C GLU A 4 4.77 10.37 -15.15
N LYS A 5 6.08 10.57 -15.08
CA LYS A 5 7.00 10.23 -16.20
C LYS A 5 7.11 8.74 -16.41
N VAL A 6 7.19 7.95 -15.34
CA VAL A 6 7.21 6.47 -15.39
C VAL A 6 5.90 5.96 -16.01
N PHE A 7 4.74 6.54 -15.63
CA PHE A 7 3.44 6.16 -16.20
C PHE A 7 3.26 6.56 -17.66
N LYS A 8 3.78 7.73 -18.09
CA LYS A 8 3.72 8.12 -19.49
C LYS A 8 4.51 7.16 -20.40
N HIS A 9 5.68 6.69 -19.95
CA HIS A 9 6.47 5.69 -20.67
C HIS A 9 5.74 4.35 -20.78
N GLN A 10 5.06 3.91 -19.73
CA GLN A 10 4.32 2.64 -19.74
C GLN A 10 3.01 2.71 -20.55
N LYS A 11 2.30 3.84 -20.54
CA LYS A 11 1.14 4.04 -21.44
C LYS A 11 1.55 3.98 -22.92
N ALA A 12 2.75 4.45 -23.26
CA ALA A 12 3.26 4.38 -24.64
C ALA A 12 3.71 2.97 -25.02
N ALA A 13 4.18 2.14 -24.07
CA ALA A 13 4.64 0.78 -24.28
C ALA A 13 3.52 -0.28 -24.22
N SER A 14 2.36 0.04 -23.63
CA SER A 14 1.19 -0.85 -23.61
C SER A 14 0.34 -0.60 -24.85
N GLY A 15 0.49 -1.43 -25.86
CA GLY A 15 -0.52 -1.56 -26.92
C GLY A 15 -1.92 -1.75 -26.29
N LYS A 16 -2.98 -1.47 -27.03
CA LYS A 16 -4.40 -1.48 -26.57
C LYS A 16 -4.88 -2.76 -25.86
N ASN A 17 -4.06 -3.79 -25.69
CA ASN A 17 -4.42 -5.12 -25.19
C ASN A 17 -3.61 -5.60 -23.97
N GLY A 18 -2.97 -4.73 -23.19
CA GLY A 18 -2.22 -5.16 -21.99
C GLY A 18 -3.15 -5.67 -20.89
N LYS A 19 -2.74 -6.76 -20.21
CA LYS A 19 -3.41 -7.28 -19.00
C LYS A 19 -2.83 -6.67 -17.74
N PHE A 20 -3.68 -6.41 -16.75
CA PHE A 20 -3.30 -5.74 -15.52
C PHE A 20 -3.74 -6.56 -14.30
N GLY A 21 -2.80 -6.73 -13.39
CA GLY A 21 -3.02 -7.39 -12.11
C GLY A 21 -3.07 -6.38 -10.95
N CYS A 22 -3.74 -6.78 -9.91
CA CYS A 22 -3.75 -6.11 -8.63
C CYS A 22 -3.43 -7.12 -7.52
N ILE A 23 -2.58 -6.75 -6.56
CA ILE A 23 -2.24 -7.62 -5.43
C ILE A 23 -3.47 -7.76 -4.52
N SER A 24 -3.79 -9.00 -4.17
CA SER A 24 -4.80 -9.36 -3.18
C SER A 24 -4.18 -10.00 -1.95
N TYR A 25 -4.91 -10.02 -0.84
CA TYR A 25 -4.39 -10.41 0.46
C TYR A 25 -5.35 -11.33 1.19
N SER A 26 -4.78 -12.19 2.05
CA SER A 26 -5.50 -13.06 2.98
C SER A 26 -5.27 -12.66 4.45
N SER A 27 -4.51 -11.58 4.69
CA SER A 27 -4.26 -11.08 6.05
C SER A 27 -5.54 -10.46 6.64
N VAL A 28 -5.62 -10.38 7.97
CA VAL A 28 -6.73 -9.67 8.65
C VAL A 28 -6.62 -8.14 8.51
N ASN A 29 -5.49 -7.63 8.01
CA ASN A 29 -5.16 -6.21 7.96
C ASN A 29 -5.66 -5.56 6.66
N ILE A 30 -6.75 -4.80 6.71
CA ILE A 30 -7.30 -4.06 5.57
C ILE A 30 -6.36 -2.97 5.03
N GLY A 31 -5.36 -2.56 5.80
CA GLY A 31 -4.33 -1.61 5.35
C GLY A 31 -3.52 -2.13 4.17
N ASP A 32 -3.49 -3.44 3.94
CA ASP A 32 -2.86 -4.05 2.79
C ASP A 32 -3.68 -3.77 1.53
N GLU A 33 -5.02 -3.91 1.57
CA GLU A 33 -5.91 -3.57 0.47
C GLU A 33 -5.86 -2.07 0.12
N ILE A 34 -5.70 -1.20 1.10
CA ILE A 34 -5.54 0.25 0.87
C ILE A 34 -4.34 0.54 -0.03
N GLN A 35 -3.24 -0.19 0.10
CA GLN A 35 -2.08 -0.07 -0.80
C GLN A 35 -2.47 -0.44 -2.24
N SER A 36 -3.21 -1.52 -2.43
CA SER A 36 -3.68 -1.94 -3.75
C SER A 36 -4.72 -0.98 -4.33
N VAL A 37 -5.64 -0.44 -3.51
CA VAL A 37 -6.58 0.61 -3.95
C VAL A 37 -5.82 1.85 -4.46
N ALA A 38 -4.70 2.21 -3.82
CA ALA A 38 -3.85 3.29 -4.32
C ALA A 38 -3.23 2.96 -5.69
N ALA A 39 -2.80 1.72 -5.92
CA ALA A 39 -2.27 1.27 -7.21
C ALA A 39 -3.33 1.22 -8.32
N MET A 40 -4.55 0.76 -8.00
CA MET A 40 -5.67 0.66 -8.97
C MET A 40 -5.97 1.98 -9.68
N ARG A 41 -5.71 3.13 -9.05
CA ARG A 41 -5.92 4.45 -9.65
C ARG A 41 -5.09 4.71 -10.89
N PHE A 42 -3.99 4.01 -11.05
CA PHE A 42 -3.06 4.14 -12.17
C PHE A 42 -3.25 3.06 -13.23
N LEU A 43 -4.15 2.13 -13.00
CA LEU A 43 -4.45 1.04 -13.92
C LEU A 43 -5.73 1.36 -14.72
N PRO A 44 -5.77 1.05 -16.02
CA PRO A 44 -6.96 1.26 -16.84
C PRO A 44 -8.09 0.31 -16.47
N GLN A 45 -7.72 -0.90 -16.00
CA GLN A 45 -8.62 -1.99 -15.61
C GLN A 45 -7.89 -2.98 -14.71
N ILE A 46 -8.60 -3.88 -14.06
CA ILE A 46 -8.05 -5.02 -13.31
C ILE A 46 -8.56 -6.29 -13.96
N ASP A 47 -7.66 -7.07 -14.56
CA ASP A 47 -7.97 -8.36 -15.17
C ASP A 47 -7.76 -9.52 -14.18
N TYR A 48 -6.81 -9.37 -13.24
CA TYR A 48 -6.44 -10.41 -12.28
C TYR A 48 -6.24 -9.87 -10.88
N TYR A 49 -6.70 -10.61 -9.89
CA TYR A 49 -6.33 -10.41 -8.48
C TYR A 49 -5.29 -11.47 -8.11
N ILE A 50 -4.08 -11.04 -7.78
CA ILE A 50 -2.92 -11.91 -7.59
C ILE A 50 -2.58 -11.98 -6.11
N PRO A 51 -2.68 -13.17 -5.46
CA PRO A 51 -2.35 -13.33 -4.05
C PRO A 51 -0.88 -13.00 -3.80
N ARG A 52 -0.60 -12.04 -2.90
CA ARG A 52 0.77 -11.64 -2.53
C ARG A 52 1.63 -12.83 -2.09
N GLU A 53 1.07 -13.71 -1.28
CA GLU A 53 1.80 -14.83 -0.67
C GLU A 53 2.04 -16.00 -1.63
N ARG A 54 1.49 -15.94 -2.85
CA ARG A 54 1.58 -16.98 -3.89
C ARG A 54 1.87 -16.38 -5.27
N VAL A 55 2.66 -15.32 -5.27
CA VAL A 55 2.94 -14.56 -6.50
C VAL A 55 3.74 -15.36 -7.53
N ASP A 56 4.51 -16.34 -7.09
CA ASP A 56 5.24 -17.32 -7.92
C ASP A 56 4.34 -18.36 -8.59
N GLU A 57 3.20 -18.67 -7.98
CA GLU A 57 2.24 -19.67 -8.49
C GLU A 57 1.25 -19.08 -9.49
N PHE A 58 1.28 -17.76 -9.72
CA PHE A 58 0.35 -17.10 -10.63
C PHE A 58 0.52 -17.60 -12.06
N GLN A 59 -0.58 -17.92 -12.72
CA GLN A 59 -0.65 -18.27 -14.14
C GLN A 59 -1.75 -17.44 -14.81
N SER A 60 -1.39 -16.76 -15.89
CA SER A 60 -2.36 -16.07 -16.73
C SER A 60 -3.11 -17.07 -17.61
N LYS A 61 -4.33 -16.73 -18.05
CA LYS A 61 -5.21 -17.66 -18.78
C LYS A 61 -4.58 -18.18 -20.09
N ASN A 62 -3.79 -17.33 -20.76
CA ASN A 62 -3.24 -17.65 -22.07
C ASN A 62 -1.70 -17.51 -22.12
N GLY A 63 -1.01 -17.54 -20.98
CA GLY A 63 0.43 -17.31 -20.89
C GLY A 63 0.84 -15.87 -21.21
N GLU A 64 -0.11 -14.94 -21.19
CA GLU A 64 0.14 -13.52 -21.44
C GLU A 64 0.85 -12.85 -20.26
N LYS A 65 1.62 -11.81 -20.54
CA LYS A 65 2.22 -10.99 -19.48
C LYS A 65 1.17 -10.11 -18.80
N VAL A 66 1.17 -10.13 -17.47
CA VAL A 66 0.29 -9.33 -16.63
C VAL A 66 1.09 -8.27 -15.91
N LYS A 67 0.82 -7.00 -16.20
CA LYS A 67 1.47 -5.86 -15.53
C LYS A 67 1.00 -5.75 -14.10
N LEU A 68 1.93 -5.77 -13.15
CA LEU A 68 1.65 -5.76 -11.72
C LEU A 68 2.47 -4.70 -11.00
N PHE A 69 1.80 -3.80 -10.24
CA PHE A 69 2.50 -2.97 -9.27
C PHE A 69 2.96 -3.81 -8.08
N MET A 70 4.28 -3.79 -7.83
CA MET A 70 4.90 -4.49 -6.71
C MET A 70 4.94 -3.59 -5.46
N ASN A 71 3.82 -2.94 -5.13
CA ASN A 71 3.69 -1.91 -4.10
C ASN A 71 3.30 -2.43 -2.71
N ALA A 72 3.43 -3.74 -2.47
CA ALA A 72 3.04 -4.35 -1.20
C ALA A 72 4.18 -4.39 -0.18
N TRP A 73 3.81 -4.74 1.04
CA TRP A 73 4.70 -5.27 2.05
C TRP A 73 4.98 -6.75 1.74
N TRP A 74 6.23 -7.13 1.55
CA TRP A 74 6.69 -8.45 1.14
C TRP A 74 7.44 -9.10 2.27
N MET A 75 7.23 -10.32 2.60
CA MET A 75 6.08 -11.23 2.57
C MET A 75 6.22 -12.16 3.77
N TRP A 76 5.33 -13.15 3.97
CA TRP A 76 5.48 -14.10 5.08
C TRP A 76 6.48 -15.21 4.75
N GLU A 77 6.38 -15.80 3.55
CA GLU A 77 7.16 -16.96 3.13
C GLU A 77 8.09 -16.63 1.96
N GLN A 78 9.40 -16.65 2.23
CA GLN A 78 10.46 -16.29 1.27
C GLN A 78 10.46 -17.15 0.00
N LYS A 79 10.01 -18.43 0.13
CA LYS A 79 10.03 -19.39 -0.98
C LYS A 79 9.16 -18.97 -2.17
N HIS A 80 8.13 -18.14 -1.94
CA HIS A 80 7.20 -17.65 -2.95
C HIS A 80 7.69 -16.39 -3.70
N PHE A 81 8.98 -16.10 -3.60
CA PHE A 81 9.66 -15.08 -4.39
C PHE A 81 10.86 -15.70 -5.13
N PRO A 82 11.15 -15.39 -6.39
CA PRO A 82 10.57 -14.31 -7.20
C PRO A 82 9.17 -14.62 -7.78
N PRO A 83 8.46 -13.58 -8.27
CA PRO A 83 7.17 -13.72 -8.95
C PRO A 83 7.22 -14.63 -10.18
N SER A 84 6.05 -15.18 -10.54
CA SER A 84 5.84 -15.96 -11.73
C SER A 84 6.34 -15.25 -13.00
N LYS A 85 6.80 -16.05 -13.96
CA LYS A 85 7.20 -15.55 -15.30
C LYS A 85 6.07 -14.82 -16.06
N ASP A 86 4.81 -15.07 -15.73
CA ASP A 86 3.66 -14.41 -16.37
C ASP A 86 3.44 -12.99 -15.85
N ILE A 87 4.14 -12.59 -14.78
CA ILE A 87 4.10 -11.25 -14.22
C ILE A 87 5.14 -10.36 -14.91
N ASP A 88 4.70 -9.18 -15.34
CA ASP A 88 5.52 -8.04 -15.76
C ASP A 88 5.51 -7.00 -14.63
N PRO A 89 6.51 -7.01 -13.70
CA PRO A 89 6.46 -6.23 -12.49
C PRO A 89 6.89 -4.79 -12.71
N LEU A 90 6.19 -3.87 -12.05
CA LEU A 90 6.65 -2.50 -11.82
C LEU A 90 6.91 -2.30 -10.33
N PHE A 91 8.16 -2.14 -9.96
CA PHE A 91 8.55 -1.86 -8.58
C PHE A 91 8.36 -0.38 -8.24
N VAL A 92 7.29 -0.08 -7.50
CA VAL A 92 6.98 1.22 -6.92
C VAL A 92 6.41 1.00 -5.53
N SER A 93 6.92 1.70 -4.53
CA SER A 93 6.52 1.50 -3.13
C SER A 93 6.78 0.07 -2.62
N PHE A 94 7.75 -0.62 -3.18
CA PHE A 94 8.14 -1.96 -2.75
C PHE A 94 8.74 -1.92 -1.35
N HIS A 95 8.35 -2.86 -0.49
CA HIS A 95 8.86 -2.93 0.88
C HIS A 95 9.16 -4.36 1.28
N LEU A 96 10.40 -4.64 1.62
CA LEU A 96 10.78 -5.86 2.30
C LEU A 96 10.66 -5.66 3.81
N ARG A 97 9.86 -6.51 4.47
CA ARG A 97 9.83 -6.52 5.93
C ARG A 97 11.23 -6.83 6.49
N GLU A 98 11.51 -6.35 7.68
CA GLU A 98 12.85 -6.47 8.27
C GLU A 98 13.33 -7.94 8.35
N ALA A 99 12.45 -8.86 8.75
CA ALA A 99 12.75 -10.28 8.80
C ALA A 99 13.09 -10.93 7.44
N MET A 100 12.76 -10.27 6.33
CA MET A 100 13.10 -10.69 4.96
C MET A 100 14.43 -10.08 4.47
N ARG A 101 15.03 -9.17 5.21
CA ARG A 101 16.26 -8.49 4.84
C ARG A 101 17.48 -9.30 5.29
N ASN A 102 17.62 -10.50 4.76
CA ASN A 102 18.67 -11.46 5.07
C ASN A 102 19.20 -12.16 3.81
N ASP A 103 20.32 -12.86 3.94
CA ASP A 103 21.00 -13.52 2.83
C ASP A 103 20.18 -14.73 2.30
N ASP A 104 19.39 -15.38 3.15
CA ASP A 104 18.54 -16.52 2.75
C ASP A 104 17.46 -16.07 1.74
N PHE A 105 16.96 -14.84 1.87
CA PHE A 105 16.05 -14.26 0.88
C PHE A 105 16.79 -13.91 -0.41
N MET A 106 18.01 -13.35 -0.30
CA MET A 106 18.78 -12.85 -1.44
C MET A 106 19.53 -13.96 -2.17
N ARG A 107 18.86 -15.07 -2.46
CA ARG A 107 19.36 -16.15 -3.31
C ARG A 107 19.74 -15.61 -4.70
N LYS A 108 20.58 -16.34 -5.43
CA LYS A 108 21.07 -15.93 -6.77
C LYS A 108 19.94 -15.63 -7.77
N ASP A 109 18.87 -16.42 -7.74
CA ASP A 109 17.68 -16.22 -8.57
C ASP A 109 16.92 -14.94 -8.23
N VAL A 110 16.80 -14.61 -6.93
CA VAL A 110 16.16 -13.39 -6.45
C VAL A 110 16.98 -12.15 -6.81
N VAL A 111 18.29 -12.19 -6.60
CA VAL A 111 19.20 -11.09 -7.00
C VAL A 111 19.12 -10.86 -8.51
N GLN A 112 19.17 -11.94 -9.31
CA GLN A 112 19.07 -11.83 -10.77
C GLN A 112 17.71 -11.29 -11.20
N TYR A 113 16.64 -11.70 -10.52
CA TYR A 113 15.29 -11.18 -10.79
C TYR A 113 15.20 -9.67 -10.55
N PHE A 114 15.71 -9.16 -9.42
CA PHE A 114 15.74 -7.72 -9.18
C PHE A 114 16.57 -6.97 -10.22
N LYS A 115 17.76 -7.46 -10.54
CA LYS A 115 18.63 -6.84 -11.55
C LYS A 115 17.99 -6.75 -12.94
N THR A 116 17.17 -7.73 -13.30
CA THR A 116 16.44 -7.72 -14.59
C THR A 116 15.34 -6.65 -14.61
N HIS A 117 14.86 -6.20 -13.43
CA HIS A 117 13.73 -5.27 -13.32
C HIS A 117 14.13 -3.93 -12.68
N GLU A 118 15.42 -3.61 -12.65
CA GLU A 118 15.92 -2.31 -12.21
C GLU A 118 15.38 -1.15 -13.05
N PRO A 119 15.22 0.06 -12.44
CA PRO A 119 15.47 0.40 -11.04
C PRO A 119 14.31 0.01 -10.11
N ILE A 120 14.63 -0.40 -8.87
CA ILE A 120 13.63 -0.82 -7.88
C ILE A 120 13.17 0.36 -7.02
N GLY A 121 11.92 0.76 -7.20
CA GLY A 121 11.30 1.83 -6.40
C GLY A 121 10.79 1.31 -5.06
N CYS A 122 11.40 1.75 -3.97
CA CYS A 122 11.14 1.27 -2.62
C CYS A 122 10.34 2.26 -1.78
N ARG A 123 9.51 1.74 -0.87
CA ARG A 123 8.69 2.54 0.04
C ARG A 123 9.48 3.18 1.17
N ASP A 124 10.57 2.57 1.59
CA ASP A 124 11.40 2.99 2.72
C ASP A 124 12.89 2.87 2.43
N THR A 125 13.67 3.67 3.15
CA THR A 125 15.14 3.73 2.98
C THR A 125 15.83 2.44 3.39
N GLY A 126 15.31 1.73 4.39
CA GLY A 126 15.89 0.46 4.82
C GLY A 126 15.80 -0.64 3.74
N THR A 127 14.73 -0.67 2.94
CA THR A 127 14.64 -1.56 1.76
C THR A 127 15.63 -1.12 0.67
N VAL A 128 15.76 0.20 0.42
CA VAL A 128 16.75 0.74 -0.54
C VAL A 128 18.16 0.34 -0.14
N GLU A 129 18.56 0.60 1.10
CA GLU A 129 19.88 0.30 1.63
C GLU A 129 20.17 -1.22 1.58
N PHE A 130 19.19 -2.02 1.90
CA PHE A 130 19.30 -3.48 1.83
C PHE A 130 19.57 -3.96 0.39
N LEU A 131 18.77 -3.54 -0.59
CA LEU A 131 18.95 -3.96 -1.98
C LEU A 131 20.28 -3.47 -2.57
N LYS A 132 20.71 -2.26 -2.24
CA LYS A 132 21.99 -1.71 -2.68
C LYS A 132 23.20 -2.52 -2.20
N ARG A 133 23.13 -3.19 -1.04
CA ARG A 133 24.21 -4.09 -0.58
C ARG A 133 24.46 -5.26 -1.53
N TYR A 134 23.46 -5.65 -2.33
CA TYR A 134 23.57 -6.70 -3.35
C TYR A 134 23.80 -6.16 -4.75
N GLY A 135 24.16 -4.88 -4.86
CA GLY A 135 24.46 -4.23 -6.14
C GLY A 135 23.21 -4.03 -7.03
N ILE A 136 22.03 -3.92 -6.39
CA ILE A 136 20.76 -3.67 -7.08
C ILE A 136 20.51 -2.16 -7.09
N ASP A 137 20.20 -1.59 -8.27
CA ASP A 137 19.80 -0.19 -8.38
C ASP A 137 18.42 0.02 -7.76
N ALA A 138 18.39 0.69 -6.63
CA ALA A 138 17.18 0.95 -5.86
C ALA A 138 17.09 2.41 -5.42
N TYR A 139 15.88 2.96 -5.38
CA TYR A 139 15.63 4.35 -5.00
C TYR A 139 14.36 4.49 -4.16
N PHE A 140 14.27 5.58 -3.42
CA PHE A 140 13.13 5.86 -2.56
C PHE A 140 11.97 6.47 -3.35
N THR A 141 10.78 5.88 -3.24
CA THR A 141 9.53 6.38 -3.86
C THR A 141 8.50 6.87 -2.86
N GLY A 142 8.65 6.53 -1.59
CA GLY A 142 7.59 6.66 -0.59
C GLY A 142 6.47 5.64 -0.78
N CYS A 143 5.42 5.78 0.01
CA CYS A 143 4.25 4.90 -0.05
C CYS A 143 3.23 5.38 -1.09
N LEU A 144 2.76 4.48 -1.94
CA LEU A 144 1.78 4.81 -2.98
C LEU A 144 0.44 5.33 -2.41
N THR A 145 0.12 5.00 -1.15
CA THR A 145 -1.08 5.49 -0.47
C THR A 145 -1.08 7.01 -0.25
N SER A 146 0.09 7.66 -0.25
CA SER A 146 0.21 9.12 -0.21
C SER A 146 -0.24 9.82 -1.50
N THR A 147 -0.46 9.06 -2.58
CA THR A 147 -0.95 9.58 -3.86
C THR A 147 -2.47 9.57 -3.99
N LEU A 148 -3.18 9.05 -2.99
CA LEU A 148 -4.64 9.06 -2.97
C LEU A 148 -5.16 10.51 -3.06
N LEU A 149 -6.26 10.71 -3.79
CA LEU A 149 -6.83 12.03 -3.98
C LEU A 149 -8.18 12.14 -3.27
N PRO A 150 -8.50 13.31 -2.71
CA PRO A 150 -9.82 13.58 -2.19
C PRO A 150 -10.90 13.35 -3.26
N ASN A 151 -12.01 12.76 -2.88
CA ASN A 151 -13.15 12.65 -3.77
C ASN A 151 -13.90 13.99 -3.85
N LYS A 152 -13.67 14.76 -4.92
CA LYS A 152 -14.29 16.07 -5.13
C LYS A 152 -15.83 16.06 -5.22
N LYS A 153 -16.45 14.87 -5.40
CA LYS A 153 -17.92 14.71 -5.44
C LYS A 153 -18.57 14.65 -4.06
N ILE A 154 -17.77 14.48 -3.01
CA ILE A 154 -18.26 14.46 -1.63
C ILE A 154 -18.37 15.92 -1.21
N LYS A 155 -19.62 16.42 -1.13
CA LYS A 155 -19.88 17.77 -0.66
C LYS A 155 -19.43 17.93 0.80
N GLU A 156 -18.75 19.02 1.07
CA GLU A 156 -18.14 19.42 2.33
C GLU A 156 -19.07 19.55 3.53
N GLU A 157 -20.40 19.51 3.33
CA GLU A 157 -21.40 19.72 4.40
C GLU A 157 -21.29 18.78 5.61
N LYS A 158 -20.64 17.62 5.45
CA LYS A 158 -20.40 16.64 6.53
C LYS A 158 -18.92 16.43 6.86
N ALA A 159 -18.02 16.96 6.07
CA ALA A 159 -16.59 16.86 6.32
C ALA A 159 -16.23 17.65 7.60
N GLY A 160 -15.42 17.05 8.43
CA GLY A 160 -14.90 17.72 9.63
C GLY A 160 -15.77 17.66 10.89
N LYS A 161 -16.89 16.95 10.88
CA LYS A 161 -17.83 16.93 12.01
C LYS A 161 -17.52 15.91 13.11
N TYR A 162 -16.59 14.97 12.89
CA TYR A 162 -16.29 13.92 13.86
C TYR A 162 -14.79 13.65 13.97
N ILE A 163 -14.39 13.04 15.07
CA ILE A 163 -13.07 12.46 15.27
C ILE A 163 -13.16 10.96 14.99
N LEU A 164 -12.23 10.45 14.20
CA LEU A 164 -12.14 9.03 13.89
C LEU A 164 -10.92 8.41 14.56
N CYS A 165 -11.13 7.53 15.52
CA CYS A 165 -10.11 6.72 16.16
C CYS A 165 -9.99 5.38 15.43
N VAL A 166 -8.80 5.06 14.91
CA VAL A 166 -8.56 3.78 14.23
C VAL A 166 -7.45 3.02 14.94
N ASP A 167 -7.80 1.86 15.53
CA ASP A 167 -6.92 1.03 16.36
C ASP A 167 -6.26 1.82 17.53
N VAL A 168 -6.93 2.79 18.08
CA VAL A 168 -6.48 3.57 19.23
C VAL A 168 -6.70 2.76 20.52
N PRO A 169 -5.76 2.76 21.47
CA PRO A 169 -5.98 2.13 22.76
C PRO A 169 -7.21 2.72 23.48
N LYS A 170 -8.03 1.85 24.07
CA LYS A 170 -9.32 2.22 24.66
C LYS A 170 -9.24 3.38 25.67
N TYR A 171 -8.23 3.36 26.53
CA TYR A 171 -8.02 4.43 27.53
C TYR A 171 -7.75 5.80 26.89
N MET A 172 -7.10 5.83 25.71
CA MET A 172 -6.87 7.09 24.96
C MET A 172 -8.15 7.53 24.26
N GLU A 173 -8.91 6.60 23.70
CA GLU A 173 -10.20 6.88 23.07
C GLU A 173 -11.18 7.50 24.08
N GLU A 174 -11.27 6.96 25.29
CA GLU A 174 -12.09 7.50 26.39
C GLU A 174 -11.68 8.94 26.72
N LYS A 175 -10.39 9.22 26.86
CA LYS A 175 -9.89 10.60 27.10
C LYS A 175 -10.19 11.55 25.95
N ILE A 176 -10.19 11.09 24.70
CA ILE A 176 -10.57 11.90 23.53
C ILE A 176 -12.06 12.23 23.62
N ARG A 177 -12.92 11.25 23.95
CA ARG A 177 -14.36 11.44 24.10
C ARG A 177 -14.71 12.44 25.22
N GLU A 178 -14.01 12.36 26.34
CA GLU A 178 -14.21 13.26 27.48
C GLU A 178 -13.87 14.73 27.18
N ARG A 179 -12.95 14.97 26.24
CA ARG A 179 -12.40 16.31 25.93
C ARG A 179 -12.89 16.89 24.61
N SER A 180 -13.70 16.16 23.88
CA SER A 180 -14.15 16.58 22.55
C SER A 180 -15.62 16.94 22.54
N ASP A 181 -15.94 18.10 21.98
CA ASP A 181 -17.31 18.51 21.65
C ASP A 181 -17.84 17.82 20.38
N ARG A 182 -16.98 17.10 19.66
CA ARG A 182 -17.33 16.39 18.41
C ARG A 182 -17.63 14.92 18.71
N PRO A 183 -18.55 14.30 17.94
CA PRO A 183 -18.72 12.86 17.99
C PRO A 183 -17.39 12.13 17.70
N VAL A 184 -17.11 11.08 18.48
CA VAL A 184 -15.92 10.23 18.30
C VAL A 184 -16.36 8.85 17.86
N TYR A 185 -15.94 8.44 16.68
CA TYR A 185 -16.18 7.10 16.13
C TYR A 185 -14.91 6.26 16.18
N THR A 186 -15.09 4.96 16.35
CA THR A 186 -13.99 3.99 16.41
C THR A 186 -14.12 2.99 15.29
N LEU A 187 -12.99 2.74 14.61
CA LEU A 187 -12.86 1.67 13.62
C LEU A 187 -11.66 0.78 13.96
N SER A 188 -11.76 -0.47 13.56
CA SER A 188 -10.61 -1.37 13.49
C SER A 188 -10.25 -1.67 12.04
N ARG A 189 -8.95 -1.76 11.75
CA ARG A 189 -8.45 -2.23 10.46
C ARG A 189 -8.52 -3.75 10.31
N ASN A 190 -8.85 -4.47 11.36
CA ASN A 190 -8.91 -5.92 11.32
C ASN A 190 -10.25 -6.38 10.72
N LEU A 191 -10.18 -7.16 9.65
CA LEU A 191 -11.32 -7.83 9.04
C LEU A 191 -11.37 -9.30 9.42
N PHE A 192 -12.59 -9.83 9.43
CA PHE A 192 -12.77 -11.29 9.48
C PHE A 192 -12.26 -11.94 8.19
N PRO A 193 -11.65 -13.15 8.26
CA PRO A 193 -11.07 -13.83 7.10
C PRO A 193 -12.10 -14.29 6.03
N ALA A 194 -13.40 -14.23 6.34
CA ALA A 194 -14.47 -14.75 5.49
C ALA A 194 -14.79 -13.90 4.24
N PHE A 195 -14.18 -12.73 4.10
CA PHE A 195 -14.45 -11.85 2.95
C PHE A 195 -13.65 -12.28 1.71
N THR A 196 -14.31 -12.26 0.55
CA THR A 196 -13.65 -12.37 -0.75
C THR A 196 -12.74 -11.17 -1.02
N SER A 197 -11.79 -11.30 -1.95
CA SER A 197 -10.90 -10.18 -2.32
C SER A 197 -11.70 -8.94 -2.73
N LEU A 198 -12.80 -9.09 -3.48
CA LEU A 198 -13.62 -7.96 -3.91
C LEU A 198 -14.29 -7.25 -2.74
N GLU A 199 -14.90 -8.00 -1.82
CA GLU A 199 -15.51 -7.44 -0.61
C GLU A 199 -14.48 -6.69 0.24
N ARG A 200 -13.28 -7.24 0.38
CA ARG A 200 -12.17 -6.59 1.10
C ARG A 200 -11.80 -5.25 0.46
N PHE A 201 -11.74 -5.16 -0.87
CA PHE A 201 -11.49 -3.89 -1.55
C PHE A 201 -12.63 -2.89 -1.35
N GLU A 202 -13.88 -3.33 -1.32
CA GLU A 202 -15.00 -2.44 -1.01
C GLU A 202 -14.93 -1.92 0.43
N VAL A 203 -14.61 -2.78 1.41
CA VAL A 203 -14.36 -2.34 2.79
C VAL A 203 -13.21 -1.32 2.86
N ALA A 204 -12.11 -1.55 2.15
CA ALA A 204 -11.00 -0.60 2.09
C ALA A 204 -11.45 0.77 1.55
N LYS A 205 -12.28 0.80 0.51
CA LYS A 205 -12.84 2.05 -0.05
C LYS A 205 -13.78 2.75 0.95
N ILE A 206 -14.60 2.00 1.69
CA ILE A 206 -15.47 2.55 2.76
C ILE A 206 -14.61 3.16 3.86
N MET A 207 -13.54 2.50 4.28
CA MET A 207 -12.62 3.05 5.28
C MET A 207 -11.93 4.33 4.77
N LEU A 208 -11.46 4.34 3.53
CA LEU A 208 -10.88 5.55 2.90
C LEU A 208 -11.90 6.69 2.85
N TYR A 209 -13.17 6.40 2.58
CA TYR A 209 -14.24 7.39 2.65
C TYR A 209 -14.40 7.95 4.07
N ALA A 210 -14.37 7.10 5.10
CA ALA A 210 -14.44 7.54 6.50
C ALA A 210 -13.23 8.41 6.89
N TYR A 211 -12.02 8.07 6.43
CA TYR A 211 -10.82 8.87 6.67
C TYR A 211 -10.92 10.26 6.02
N HIS A 212 -11.39 10.30 4.76
CA HIS A 212 -11.56 11.55 4.02
C HIS A 212 -12.55 12.52 4.69
N ASN A 213 -13.63 12.00 5.28
CA ASN A 213 -14.71 12.82 5.84
C ASN A 213 -14.54 13.15 7.33
N ALA A 214 -13.54 12.60 8.00
CA ALA A 214 -13.24 12.92 9.38
C ALA A 214 -12.74 14.37 9.54
N GLY A 215 -13.07 14.99 10.66
CA GLY A 215 -12.47 16.27 11.06
C GLY A 215 -11.06 16.12 11.60
N CYS A 216 -10.76 14.93 12.14
CA CYS A 216 -9.43 14.50 12.56
C CYS A 216 -9.41 12.97 12.62
N VAL A 217 -8.31 12.38 12.22
CA VAL A 217 -8.04 10.94 12.37
C VAL A 217 -6.97 10.75 13.43
N VAL A 218 -7.23 9.88 14.42
CA VAL A 218 -6.26 9.48 15.44
C VAL A 218 -5.90 8.02 15.23
N THR A 219 -4.62 7.70 15.07
CA THR A 219 -4.23 6.32 14.72
C THR A 219 -2.74 6.05 14.96
N PRO A 220 -2.33 4.82 15.36
CA PRO A 220 -0.96 4.36 15.29
C PRO A 220 -0.61 3.73 13.92
N ARG A 221 -1.51 3.76 12.92
CA ARG A 221 -1.37 2.97 11.71
C ARG A 221 -0.98 3.81 10.50
N LEU A 222 0.13 3.42 9.86
CA LEU A 222 0.66 4.12 8.69
C LEU A 222 -0.34 4.20 7.53
N HIS A 223 -1.00 3.07 7.17
CA HIS A 223 -1.98 3.02 6.08
C HIS A 223 -3.38 3.55 6.46
N VAL A 224 -3.47 4.23 7.59
CA VAL A 224 -4.57 5.12 7.98
C VAL A 224 -4.10 6.57 7.92
N GLY A 225 -2.94 6.85 8.49
CA GLY A 225 -2.38 8.20 8.53
C GLY A 225 -2.03 8.74 7.14
N LEU A 226 -1.29 8.00 6.32
CA LEU A 226 -0.88 8.46 4.99
C LEU A 226 -2.06 8.77 4.06
N PRO A 227 -3.08 7.91 3.92
CA PRO A 227 -4.29 8.26 3.18
C PRO A 227 -4.98 9.50 3.69
N SER A 228 -5.08 9.66 5.02
CA SER A 228 -5.72 10.82 5.64
C SER A 228 -4.98 12.12 5.29
N VAL A 229 -3.64 12.12 5.38
CA VAL A 229 -2.81 13.25 4.93
C VAL A 229 -3.01 13.53 3.43
N ALA A 230 -3.06 12.49 2.59
CA ALA A 230 -3.29 12.63 1.15
C ALA A 230 -4.66 13.27 0.84
N PHE A 231 -5.65 13.08 1.72
CA PHE A 231 -6.98 13.68 1.64
C PHE A 231 -7.06 15.10 2.27
N ASN A 232 -5.96 15.63 2.80
CA ASN A 232 -5.92 16.84 3.60
C ASN A 232 -6.76 16.74 4.90
N THR A 233 -6.99 15.54 5.40
CA THR A 233 -7.64 15.31 6.69
C THR A 233 -6.61 15.43 7.81
N PRO A 234 -6.82 16.26 8.84
CA PRO A 234 -5.93 16.35 9.99
C PRO A 234 -5.69 14.98 10.65
N VAL A 235 -4.44 14.67 10.97
CA VAL A 235 -4.06 13.37 11.56
C VAL A 235 -3.25 13.58 12.82
N CYS A 236 -3.62 12.85 13.87
CA CYS A 236 -2.79 12.63 15.04
C CYS A 236 -2.21 11.21 14.99
N MET A 237 -0.93 11.10 14.63
CA MET A 237 -0.21 9.83 14.63
C MET A 237 0.26 9.48 16.03
N LEU A 238 -0.20 8.33 16.54
CA LEU A 238 0.27 7.75 17.80
C LEU A 238 1.46 6.85 17.50
N THR A 239 2.67 7.42 17.51
CA THR A 239 3.87 6.66 17.19
C THR A 239 4.57 6.19 18.45
N THR A 240 4.78 4.89 18.55
CA THR A 240 5.75 4.27 19.46
C THR A 240 6.92 3.66 18.69
N ASP A 241 6.88 3.72 17.34
CA ASP A 241 7.78 2.99 16.46
C ASP A 241 8.68 3.94 15.64
N ILE A 242 9.97 3.79 15.82
CA ILE A 242 11.03 4.54 15.11
C ILE A 242 10.91 4.42 13.58
N LEU A 243 10.33 3.32 13.06
CA LEU A 243 10.13 3.13 11.62
C LEU A 243 9.06 4.07 11.05
N THR A 244 8.00 4.31 11.82
CA THR A 244 6.93 5.24 11.43
C THR A 244 7.46 6.68 11.40
N ASP A 245 8.31 7.06 12.35
CA ASP A 245 8.97 8.36 12.38
C ASP A 245 9.88 8.59 11.16
N LYS A 246 10.62 7.56 10.73
CA LYS A 246 11.49 7.67 9.55
C LYS A 246 10.71 7.90 8.25
N ILE A 247 9.53 7.30 8.12
CA ILE A 247 8.68 7.50 6.94
C ILE A 247 8.01 8.88 6.98
N LEU A 248 7.52 9.31 8.14
CA LEU A 248 6.81 10.59 8.30
C LEU A 248 7.72 11.80 8.13
N LYS A 249 8.99 11.72 8.55
CA LYS A 249 9.99 12.79 8.36
C LYS A 249 10.26 13.15 6.89
N HIS A 250 9.89 12.28 5.95
CA HIS A 250 10.03 12.56 4.51
C HIS A 250 8.79 13.24 3.90
N PHE A 251 7.77 13.51 4.70
CA PHE A 251 6.53 14.19 4.26
C PHE A 251 6.36 15.59 4.91
N GLN A 252 7.31 16.03 5.71
CA GLN A 252 7.45 17.40 6.21
C GLN A 252 8.33 18.21 5.24
#